data_341343a7ab93cd4dc784f34e5e4bf6d8
#
_entry.id   341343a7ab93cd4dc784f34e5e4bf6d8
#
_cell.length_a   1.000
_cell.length_b   1.000
_cell.length_c   1.000
_cell.angle_alpha   90.00
_cell.angle_beta   90.00
_cell.angle_gamma   90.00
#
_symmetry.space_group_name_H-M   'P 1'
#
loop_
_entity.id
_entity.type
_entity.pdbx_description
1 polymer ?
#
loop_
_entity_poly.entity_id
_entity_poly.type
_entity_poly.pdbx_seq_one_letter_code
_entity_poly.pdbx_strand_id
1 'polypeptide(L)'
;GLSAIVLSIVIGLIMMKLFPAHDVETTKTFGAARKAALACADTRPKWVIPAFFIFLIAILLIGTSKLDVFLRLLLVYFLSMAVAFLLVYYFTRDEVTDWGYEIWDLTKKIFPVLVIGTFALGVLAFFLPPESFKPYFGDNTILATLLAAVLGTILYMPTLLEVPIIGTTLGYLTGSMAKGPALALLLTGPSVSLPSLLVLYRIIGTKKTLVFAVLVIVFSTMAGFIFGNFF
;
A
#
# COMPACT_ATOMS: atom_id res chain seq x y z
N GLY A 1 1.12 -11.91 9.40
CA GLY A 1 0.50 -12.33 8.13
C GLY A 1 -0.98 -12.69 8.30
N LEU A 2 -1.29 -13.63 9.18
CA LEU A 2 -2.67 -14.15 9.33
C LEU A 2 -3.66 -13.07 9.80
N SER A 3 -3.26 -12.22 10.75
CA SER A 3 -4.06 -11.09 11.24
C SER A 3 -4.39 -10.09 10.12
N ALA A 4 -3.45 -9.80 9.22
CA ALA A 4 -3.68 -8.89 8.10
C ALA A 4 -4.71 -9.45 7.10
N ILE A 5 -4.67 -10.75 6.82
CA ILE A 5 -5.64 -11.43 5.94
C ILE A 5 -7.05 -11.36 6.54
N VAL A 6 -7.20 -11.73 7.80
CA VAL A 6 -8.48 -11.69 8.52
C VAL A 6 -9.03 -10.26 8.53
N LEU A 7 -8.19 -9.29 8.85
CA LEU A 7 -8.55 -7.87 8.90
C LEU A 7 -9.02 -7.37 7.53
N SER A 8 -8.32 -7.71 6.45
CA SER A 8 -8.70 -7.33 5.08
C SER A 8 -10.06 -7.91 4.68
N ILE A 9 -10.33 -9.18 5.02
CA ILE A 9 -11.61 -9.83 4.73
C ILE A 9 -12.75 -9.15 5.51
N VAL A 10 -12.56 -8.92 6.81
CA VAL A 10 -13.58 -8.31 7.68
C VAL A 10 -13.89 -6.89 7.21
N ILE A 11 -12.88 -6.07 6.96
CA ILE A 11 -13.09 -4.70 6.46
C ILE A 11 -13.77 -4.71 5.09
N GLY A 12 -13.34 -5.60 4.19
CA GLY A 12 -13.95 -5.74 2.87
C GLY A 12 -15.45 -6.08 2.95
N LEU A 13 -15.83 -7.02 3.81
CA LEU A 13 -17.22 -7.39 4.04
C LEU A 13 -18.05 -6.25 4.65
N ILE A 14 -17.49 -5.52 5.60
CA ILE A 14 -18.16 -4.35 6.21
C ILE A 14 -18.34 -3.25 5.16
N MET A 15 -17.32 -2.95 4.36
CA MET A 15 -17.41 -1.96 3.29
C MET A 15 -18.46 -2.34 2.24
N MET A 16 -18.55 -3.61 1.85
CA MET A 16 -19.58 -4.10 0.93
C MET A 16 -21.00 -3.91 1.51
N LYS A 17 -21.18 -4.10 2.81
CA LYS A 17 -22.47 -3.95 3.48
C LYS A 17 -22.85 -2.48 3.68
N LEU A 18 -21.89 -1.62 3.98
CA LEU A 18 -22.10 -0.17 4.20
C LEU A 18 -22.33 0.58 2.89
N PHE A 19 -21.70 0.13 1.81
CA PHE A 19 -21.77 0.77 0.50
C PHE A 19 -22.15 -0.25 -0.57
N PRO A 20 -23.45 -0.66 -0.62
CA PRO A 20 -23.92 -1.56 -1.67
C PRO A 20 -23.69 -0.93 -3.05
N ALA A 21 -23.43 -1.75 -4.06
CA ALA A 21 -22.96 -1.36 -5.39
C ALA A 21 -23.88 -0.36 -6.16
N HIS A 22 -25.04 -0.01 -5.60
CA HIS A 22 -25.99 0.89 -6.24
C HIS A 22 -25.62 2.37 -6.20
N ASP A 23 -24.68 2.78 -5.31
CA ASP A 23 -24.26 4.20 -5.15
C ASP A 23 -22.99 4.57 -5.92
N VAL A 24 -22.58 3.76 -6.88
CA VAL A 24 -21.34 3.99 -7.63
C VAL A 24 -21.59 4.88 -8.84
N GLU A 25 -21.94 6.15 -8.61
CA GLU A 25 -21.92 7.18 -9.67
C GLU A 25 -20.50 7.55 -10.16
N THR A 26 -19.48 7.23 -9.39
CA THR A 26 -18.06 7.40 -9.79
C THR A 26 -17.57 6.37 -10.82
N THR A 27 -18.40 5.40 -11.18
CA THR A 27 -18.07 4.36 -12.18
C THR A 27 -18.21 4.85 -13.62
N LYS A 28 -18.67 6.07 -13.86
CA LYS A 28 -18.81 6.54 -15.27
C LYS A 28 -17.45 6.70 -15.94
N THR A 29 -16.45 7.19 -15.24
CA THR A 29 -15.08 7.34 -15.80
C THR A 29 -14.37 5.98 -15.88
N PHE A 30 -14.49 5.13 -14.85
CA PHE A 30 -13.97 3.76 -14.87
C PHE A 30 -14.75 2.86 -15.83
N GLY A 31 -16.07 3.07 -15.95
CA GLY A 31 -16.93 2.36 -16.88
C GLY A 31 -16.67 2.75 -18.34
N ALA A 32 -16.33 4.01 -18.61
CA ALA A 32 -15.93 4.46 -19.93
C ALA A 32 -14.53 3.92 -20.32
N ALA A 33 -13.56 3.98 -19.40
CA ALA A 33 -12.25 3.38 -19.58
C ALA A 33 -12.33 1.84 -19.73
N ARG A 34 -13.17 1.18 -18.92
CA ARG A 34 -13.44 -0.26 -19.05
C ARG A 34 -14.19 -0.60 -20.33
N LYS A 35 -15.18 0.21 -20.77
CA LYS A 35 -15.84 0.03 -22.07
C LYS A 35 -14.90 0.29 -23.24
N ALA A 36 -14.05 1.31 -23.17
CA ALA A 36 -13.01 1.55 -24.16
C ALA A 36 -12.01 0.39 -24.20
N ALA A 37 -11.52 -0.06 -23.04
CA ALA A 37 -10.65 -1.23 -22.96
C ALA A 37 -11.32 -2.53 -23.42
N LEU A 38 -12.62 -2.71 -23.18
CA LEU A 38 -13.40 -3.85 -23.69
C LEU A 38 -13.72 -3.72 -25.17
N ALA A 39 -13.92 -2.53 -25.71
CA ALA A 39 -14.12 -2.30 -27.15
C ALA A 39 -12.84 -2.51 -27.96
N CYS A 40 -11.68 -2.15 -27.41
CA CYS A 40 -10.39 -2.48 -27.99
C CYS A 40 -9.96 -3.94 -27.76
N ALA A 41 -10.53 -4.63 -26.77
CA ALA A 41 -10.22 -6.03 -26.46
C ALA A 41 -10.72 -7.02 -27.53
N ASP A 42 -11.60 -6.60 -28.43
CA ASP A 42 -12.15 -7.49 -29.46
C ASP A 42 -11.16 -7.85 -30.59
N THR A 43 -10.03 -7.16 -30.66
CA THR A 43 -8.98 -7.46 -31.66
C THR A 43 -7.73 -8.11 -31.07
N ARG A 44 -7.62 -8.21 -29.73
CA ARG A 44 -6.43 -8.76 -29.07
C ARG A 44 -6.63 -10.21 -28.63
N PRO A 45 -5.59 -11.05 -28.77
CA PRO A 45 -5.59 -12.38 -28.19
C PRO A 45 -5.81 -12.29 -26.66
N LYS A 46 -6.68 -13.11 -26.11
CA LYS A 46 -7.06 -13.09 -24.67
C LYS A 46 -5.91 -13.31 -23.70
N TRP A 47 -4.78 -13.84 -24.18
CA TRP A 47 -3.58 -14.08 -23.39
C TRP A 47 -2.69 -12.84 -23.17
N VAL A 48 -2.82 -11.79 -24.00
CA VAL A 48 -1.93 -10.62 -23.98
C VAL A 48 -2.02 -9.85 -22.66
N ILE A 49 -3.22 -9.58 -22.18
CA ILE A 49 -3.43 -8.85 -20.90
C ILE A 49 -2.89 -9.65 -19.71
N PRO A 50 -3.24 -10.95 -19.54
CA PRO A 50 -2.64 -11.76 -18.47
C PRO A 50 -1.11 -11.85 -18.57
N ALA A 51 -0.56 -12.04 -19.76
CA ALA A 51 0.89 -12.11 -19.97
C ALA A 51 1.59 -10.81 -19.58
N PHE A 52 1.02 -9.66 -19.93
CA PHE A 52 1.53 -8.34 -19.55
C PHE A 52 1.64 -8.20 -18.02
N PHE A 53 0.58 -8.55 -17.29
CA PHE A 53 0.61 -8.48 -15.82
C PHE A 53 1.54 -9.52 -15.20
N ILE A 54 1.62 -10.74 -15.75
CA ILE A 54 2.55 -11.78 -15.30
C ILE A 54 3.99 -11.30 -15.45
N PHE A 55 4.36 -10.69 -16.58
CA PHE A 55 5.71 -10.15 -16.78
C PHE A 55 6.02 -8.99 -15.83
N LEU A 56 5.07 -8.08 -15.56
CA LEU A 56 5.25 -7.02 -14.58
C LEU A 56 5.47 -7.58 -13.16
N ILE A 57 4.68 -8.56 -12.75
CA ILE A 57 4.84 -9.23 -11.45
C ILE A 57 6.18 -9.98 -11.39
N ALA A 58 6.57 -10.67 -12.48
CA ALA A 58 7.85 -11.35 -12.57
C ALA A 58 9.04 -10.39 -12.45
N ILE A 59 8.99 -9.23 -13.11
CA ILE A 59 10.01 -8.17 -12.97
C ILE A 59 10.14 -7.72 -11.51
N LEU A 60 9.02 -7.49 -10.85
CA LEU A 60 9.00 -7.07 -9.45
C LEU A 60 9.56 -8.14 -8.52
N LEU A 61 9.14 -9.39 -8.68
CA LEU A 61 9.59 -10.51 -7.85
C LEU A 61 11.09 -10.80 -8.05
N ILE A 62 11.56 -10.80 -9.30
CA ILE A 62 12.96 -11.04 -9.63
C ILE A 62 13.82 -9.86 -9.18
N GLY A 63 13.34 -8.63 -9.39
CA GLY A 63 14.04 -7.40 -8.97
C GLY A 63 14.28 -7.31 -7.47
N THR A 64 13.36 -7.87 -6.65
CA THR A 64 13.45 -7.90 -5.18
C THR A 64 14.06 -9.20 -4.64
N SER A 65 14.35 -10.19 -5.50
CA SER A 65 14.91 -11.49 -5.09
C SER A 65 16.37 -11.38 -4.66
N LYS A 66 16.82 -12.34 -3.83
CA LYS A 66 18.22 -12.45 -3.38
C LYS A 66 19.12 -13.19 -4.41
N LEU A 67 18.76 -13.17 -5.68
CA LEU A 67 19.58 -13.75 -6.76
C LEU A 67 20.88 -12.95 -6.94
N ASP A 68 21.86 -13.59 -7.56
CA ASP A 68 23.10 -12.92 -7.97
C ASP A 68 22.79 -11.68 -8.81
N VAL A 69 23.52 -10.58 -8.56
CA VAL A 69 23.24 -9.26 -9.16
C VAL A 69 23.22 -9.33 -10.69
N PHE A 70 24.18 -10.06 -11.27
CA PHE A 70 24.29 -10.18 -12.72
C PHE A 70 23.08 -10.94 -13.32
N LEU A 71 22.72 -12.09 -12.74
CA LEU A 71 21.58 -12.88 -13.18
C LEU A 71 20.25 -12.11 -13.02
N ARG A 72 20.10 -11.41 -11.91
CA ARG A 72 18.94 -10.56 -11.64
C ARG A 72 18.75 -9.46 -12.69
N LEU A 73 19.82 -8.71 -12.99
CA LEU A 73 19.79 -7.66 -14.01
C LEU A 73 19.49 -8.21 -15.39
N LEU A 74 20.07 -9.34 -15.74
CA LEU A 74 19.86 -9.99 -17.03
C LEU A 74 18.40 -10.45 -17.18
N LEU A 75 17.82 -11.09 -16.17
CA LEU A 75 16.41 -11.52 -16.19
C LEU A 75 15.45 -10.34 -16.26
N VAL A 76 15.68 -9.29 -15.45
CA VAL A 76 14.87 -8.07 -15.49
C VAL A 76 14.95 -7.41 -16.88
N TYR A 77 16.14 -7.36 -17.48
CA TYR A 77 16.31 -6.82 -18.83
C TYR A 77 15.49 -7.60 -19.86
N PHE A 78 15.58 -8.93 -19.88
CA PHE A 78 14.82 -9.74 -20.85
C PHE A 78 13.31 -9.64 -20.64
N LEU A 79 12.84 -9.62 -19.39
CA LEU A 79 11.43 -9.43 -19.08
C LEU A 79 10.94 -8.03 -19.47
N SER A 80 11.76 -6.99 -19.27
CA SER A 80 11.43 -5.64 -19.70
C SER A 80 11.34 -5.54 -21.24
N MET A 81 12.23 -6.23 -21.96
CA MET A 81 12.14 -6.33 -23.42
C MET A 81 10.86 -7.06 -23.86
N ALA A 82 10.46 -8.13 -23.16
CA ALA A 82 9.21 -8.84 -23.43
C ALA A 82 7.99 -7.93 -23.22
N VAL A 83 7.97 -7.14 -22.14
CA VAL A 83 6.92 -6.14 -21.88
C VAL A 83 6.90 -5.08 -22.96
N ALA A 84 8.07 -4.55 -23.36
CA ALA A 84 8.18 -3.57 -24.45
C ALA A 84 7.66 -4.13 -25.77
N PHE A 85 8.00 -5.38 -26.09
CA PHE A 85 7.49 -6.08 -27.25
C PHE A 85 5.96 -6.18 -27.24
N LEU A 86 5.36 -6.59 -26.10
CA LEU A 86 3.90 -6.64 -25.95
C LEU A 86 3.26 -5.26 -26.16
N LEU A 87 3.84 -4.20 -25.59
CA LEU A 87 3.34 -2.83 -25.71
C LEU A 87 3.38 -2.33 -27.16
N VAL A 88 4.45 -2.61 -27.91
CA VAL A 88 4.60 -2.15 -29.30
C VAL A 88 3.68 -2.90 -30.25
N TYR A 89 3.51 -4.22 -30.07
CA TYR A 89 2.79 -5.05 -31.03
C TYR A 89 1.28 -5.18 -30.76
N TYR A 90 0.86 -5.10 -29.49
CA TYR A 90 -0.52 -5.40 -29.11
C TYR A 90 -1.28 -4.23 -28.50
N PHE A 91 -0.61 -3.13 -28.16
CA PHE A 91 -1.26 -1.94 -27.61
C PHE A 91 -1.17 -0.78 -28.59
N THR A 92 -2.22 0.06 -28.64
CA THR A 92 -2.22 1.26 -29.47
C THR A 92 -1.39 2.37 -28.82
N ARG A 93 -0.86 3.29 -29.62
CA ARG A 93 -0.10 4.43 -29.12
C ARG A 93 -0.93 5.29 -28.16
N ASP A 94 -2.20 5.46 -28.45
CA ASP A 94 -3.11 6.28 -27.63
C ASP A 94 -3.32 5.64 -26.25
N GLU A 95 -3.52 4.32 -26.17
CA GLU A 95 -3.64 3.61 -24.89
C GLU A 95 -2.37 3.73 -24.04
N VAL A 96 -1.20 3.54 -24.65
CA VAL A 96 0.08 3.65 -23.91
C VAL A 96 0.32 5.09 -23.47
N THR A 97 -0.08 6.07 -24.28
CA THR A 97 0.04 7.49 -23.95
C THR A 97 -0.90 7.88 -22.82
N ASP A 98 -2.15 7.44 -22.85
CA ASP A 98 -3.15 7.69 -21.80
C ASP A 98 -2.70 7.07 -20.48
N TRP A 99 -2.20 5.84 -20.48
CA TRP A 99 -1.60 5.22 -19.29
C TRP A 99 -0.39 6.01 -18.77
N GLY A 100 0.46 6.50 -19.68
CA GLY A 100 1.58 7.35 -19.33
C GLY A 100 1.14 8.64 -18.63
N TYR A 101 0.11 9.30 -19.10
CA TYR A 101 -0.46 10.49 -18.47
C TYR A 101 -1.07 10.19 -17.11
N GLU A 102 -1.81 9.09 -16.95
CA GLU A 102 -2.39 8.70 -15.67
C GLU A 102 -1.31 8.36 -14.65
N ILE A 103 -0.29 7.59 -15.04
CA ILE A 103 0.86 7.26 -14.18
C ILE A 103 1.59 8.55 -13.78
N TRP A 104 1.82 9.48 -14.72
CA TRP A 104 2.49 10.73 -14.45
C TRP A 104 1.69 11.64 -13.49
N ASP A 105 0.37 11.71 -13.66
CA ASP A 105 -0.51 12.46 -12.77
C ASP A 105 -0.53 11.90 -11.34
N LEU A 106 -0.56 10.56 -11.20
CA LEU A 106 -0.41 9.90 -9.92
C LEU A 106 0.97 10.15 -9.30
N THR A 107 2.03 10.02 -10.11
CA THR A 107 3.42 10.23 -9.67
C THR A 107 3.61 11.63 -9.11
N LYS A 108 3.16 12.67 -9.82
CA LYS A 108 3.23 14.07 -9.35
C LYS A 108 2.57 14.27 -7.99
N LYS A 109 1.55 13.53 -7.66
CA LYS A 109 0.80 13.67 -6.40
C LYS A 109 1.38 12.82 -5.28
N ILE A 110 1.86 11.63 -5.60
CA ILE A 110 2.42 10.70 -4.62
C ILE A 110 3.86 11.08 -4.26
N PHE A 111 4.68 11.47 -5.25
CA PHE A 111 6.10 11.73 -5.07
C PHE A 111 6.42 12.77 -3.99
N PRO A 112 5.79 13.98 -3.96
CA PRO A 112 6.07 14.95 -2.91
C PRO A 112 5.68 14.44 -1.52
N VAL A 113 4.56 13.72 -1.39
CA VAL A 113 4.13 13.12 -0.11
C VAL A 113 5.14 12.07 0.36
N LEU A 114 5.66 11.27 -0.57
CA LEU A 114 6.66 10.25 -0.30
C LEU A 114 7.98 10.88 0.18
N VAL A 115 8.46 11.91 -0.52
CA VAL A 115 9.71 12.61 -0.16
C VAL A 115 9.58 13.29 1.20
N ILE A 116 8.50 14.04 1.41
CA ILE A 116 8.25 14.75 2.67
C ILE A 116 8.09 13.75 3.82
N GLY A 117 7.33 12.68 3.62
CA GLY A 117 7.09 11.66 4.64
C GLY A 117 8.38 10.91 5.02
N THR A 118 9.20 10.52 4.05
CA THR A 118 10.48 9.85 4.30
C THR A 118 11.48 10.79 4.98
N PHE A 119 11.53 12.06 4.56
CA PHE A 119 12.37 13.08 5.19
C PHE A 119 11.95 13.34 6.63
N ALA A 120 10.65 13.54 6.88
CA ALA A 120 10.12 13.74 8.23
C ALA A 120 10.44 12.57 9.16
N LEU A 121 10.36 11.34 8.65
CA LEU A 121 10.67 10.14 9.40
C LEU A 121 12.18 10.03 9.70
N GLY A 122 13.03 10.41 8.76
CA GLY A 122 14.49 10.49 8.95
C GLY A 122 14.89 11.54 10.00
N VAL A 123 14.25 12.71 9.97
CA VAL A 123 14.45 13.76 10.97
C VAL A 123 13.98 13.28 12.35
N LEU A 124 12.82 12.66 12.42
CA LEU A 124 12.27 12.09 13.66
C LEU A 124 13.22 11.04 14.26
N ALA A 125 13.73 10.14 13.42
CA ALA A 125 14.70 9.12 13.83
C ALA A 125 16.04 9.69 14.34
N PHE A 126 16.45 10.84 13.80
CA PHE A 126 17.69 11.50 14.19
C PHE A 126 17.59 12.27 15.50
N PHE A 127 16.49 12.99 15.72
CA PHE A 127 16.31 13.85 16.90
C PHE A 127 15.66 13.17 18.11
N LEU A 128 14.90 12.10 17.89
CA LEU A 128 14.18 11.39 18.95
C LEU A 128 14.79 10.00 19.19
N PRO A 129 15.53 9.82 20.31
CA PRO A 129 16.01 8.51 20.68
C PRO A 129 14.82 7.57 20.99
N PRO A 130 14.96 6.25 20.78
CA PRO A 130 13.89 5.27 20.98
C PRO A 130 13.21 5.35 22.35
N GLU A 131 13.95 5.76 23.38
CA GLU A 131 13.46 5.91 24.74
C GLU A 131 12.37 6.98 24.87
N SER A 132 12.38 7.99 23.99
CA SER A 132 11.37 9.06 23.95
C SER A 132 9.99 8.54 23.56
N PHE A 133 9.91 7.39 22.92
CA PHE A 133 8.64 6.76 22.53
C PHE A 133 8.04 5.89 23.63
N LYS A 134 8.85 5.50 24.64
CA LYS A 134 8.44 4.63 25.74
C LYS A 134 7.20 5.13 26.52
N PRO A 135 7.06 6.43 26.85
CA PRO A 135 5.87 6.91 27.56
C PRO A 135 4.57 6.75 26.77
N TYR A 136 4.66 6.70 25.43
CA TYR A 136 3.50 6.64 24.53
C TYR A 136 3.20 5.23 24.03
N PHE A 137 4.23 4.40 23.85
CA PHE A 137 4.12 3.08 23.19
C PHE A 137 4.68 1.94 24.04
N GLY A 138 5.18 2.22 25.25
CA GLY A 138 5.82 1.23 26.11
C GLY A 138 4.85 0.21 26.72
N ASP A 139 3.55 0.51 26.74
CA ASP A 139 2.52 -0.33 27.33
C ASP A 139 1.53 -0.86 26.30
N ASN A 140 0.94 -2.04 26.58
CA ASN A 140 -0.12 -2.63 25.75
C ASN A 140 -1.51 -2.04 26.10
N THR A 141 -1.61 -0.73 26.26
CA THR A 141 -2.89 -0.06 26.51
C THR A 141 -3.62 0.22 25.19
N ILE A 142 -4.96 0.32 25.26
CA ILE A 142 -5.78 0.69 24.08
C ILE A 142 -5.32 2.04 23.50
N LEU A 143 -4.99 3.00 24.37
CA LEU A 143 -4.57 4.33 23.95
C LEU A 143 -3.23 4.30 23.21
N ALA A 144 -2.23 3.58 23.74
CA ALA A 144 -0.93 3.42 23.08
C ALA A 144 -1.07 2.72 21.72
N THR A 145 -1.91 1.70 21.65
CA THR A 145 -2.18 0.95 20.42
C THR A 145 -2.94 1.80 19.39
N LEU A 146 -3.89 2.63 19.83
CA LEU A 146 -4.61 3.56 18.97
C LEU A 146 -3.67 4.65 18.43
N LEU A 147 -2.83 5.24 19.27
CA LEU A 147 -1.84 6.23 18.84
C LEU A 147 -0.87 5.64 17.81
N ALA A 148 -0.43 4.40 18.00
CA ALA A 148 0.42 3.70 17.05
C ALA A 148 -0.31 3.47 15.71
N ALA A 149 -1.59 3.06 15.71
CA ALA A 149 -2.39 2.88 14.53
C ALA A 149 -2.60 4.20 13.77
N VAL A 150 -2.88 5.30 14.47
CA VAL A 150 -3.01 6.64 13.86
C VAL A 150 -1.68 7.09 13.27
N LEU A 151 -0.57 6.91 13.99
CA LEU A 151 0.77 7.23 13.46
C LEU A 151 1.09 6.44 12.21
N GLY A 152 0.79 5.14 12.17
CA GLY A 152 0.97 4.30 10.98
C GLY A 152 0.17 4.79 9.78
N THR A 153 -0.97 5.43 10.02
CA THR A 153 -1.80 6.04 8.96
C THR A 153 -1.17 7.33 8.39
N ILE A 154 -0.54 8.13 9.24
CA ILE A 154 0.04 9.42 8.87
C ILE A 154 1.45 9.25 8.31
N LEU A 155 2.25 8.39 8.94
CA LEU A 155 3.62 8.15 8.53
C LEU A 155 3.66 7.30 7.26
N TYR A 156 4.33 7.81 6.24
CA TYR A 156 4.67 6.99 5.09
C TYR A 156 5.90 6.15 5.42
N MET A 157 5.70 4.86 5.63
CA MET A 157 6.79 3.91 5.79
C MET A 157 6.87 3.01 4.55
N PRO A 158 8.01 3.03 3.83
CA PRO A 158 8.23 2.04 2.78
C PRO A 158 8.16 0.63 3.39
N THR A 159 7.39 -0.26 2.80
CA THR A 159 7.14 -1.62 3.33
C THR A 159 8.42 -2.41 3.66
N LEU A 160 9.49 -2.19 2.91
CA LEU A 160 10.79 -2.82 3.16
C LEU A 160 11.51 -2.26 4.40
N LEU A 161 11.24 -1.03 4.78
CA LEU A 161 11.86 -0.35 5.92
C LEU A 161 10.98 -0.35 7.17
N GLU A 162 9.73 -0.74 7.05
CA GLU A 162 8.76 -0.72 8.15
C GLU A 162 9.21 -1.57 9.35
N VAL A 163 9.62 -2.80 9.10
CA VAL A 163 10.11 -3.69 10.16
C VAL A 163 11.38 -3.16 10.82
N PRO A 164 12.43 -2.75 10.10
CA PRO A 164 13.59 -2.09 10.69
C PRO A 164 13.25 -0.83 11.50
N ILE A 165 12.37 0.04 10.97
CA ILE A 165 11.98 1.28 11.64
C ILE A 165 11.25 1.00 12.96
N ILE A 166 10.29 0.08 12.96
CA ILE A 166 9.60 -0.32 14.18
C ILE A 166 10.56 -0.97 15.17
N GLY A 167 11.45 -1.82 14.66
CA GLY A 167 12.42 -2.53 15.47
C GLY A 167 13.44 -1.61 16.14
N THR A 168 14.09 -0.76 15.38
CA THR A 168 15.22 0.06 15.85
C THR A 168 14.82 1.49 16.21
N THR A 169 14.15 2.20 15.30
CA THR A 169 13.85 3.63 15.47
C THR A 169 12.75 3.88 16.50
N LEU A 170 11.68 3.08 16.46
CA LEU A 170 10.57 3.17 17.43
C LEU A 170 10.81 2.31 18.67
N GLY A 171 11.90 1.53 18.69
CA GLY A 171 12.40 0.89 19.90
C GLY A 171 11.69 -0.40 20.30
N TYR A 172 11.10 -1.15 19.35
CA TYR A 172 10.54 -2.45 19.68
C TYR A 172 11.62 -3.45 20.16
N LEU A 173 12.78 -3.47 19.50
CA LEU A 173 13.90 -4.35 19.89
C LEU A 173 14.62 -3.88 21.17
N THR A 174 14.53 -2.60 21.51
CA THR A 174 15.11 -2.02 22.73
C THR A 174 14.14 -2.03 23.91
N GLY A 175 12.92 -2.52 23.74
CA GLY A 175 11.88 -2.55 24.76
C GLY A 175 11.20 -1.20 25.04
N SER A 176 11.41 -0.21 24.17
CA SER A 176 10.74 1.09 24.27
C SER A 176 9.33 1.08 23.66
N MET A 177 9.02 0.08 22.84
CA MET A 177 7.71 -0.11 22.23
C MET A 177 7.15 -1.50 22.57
N ALA A 178 5.90 -1.57 23.03
CA ALA A 178 5.24 -2.83 23.36
C ALA A 178 4.73 -3.56 22.11
N LYS A 179 4.44 -4.86 22.24
CA LYS A 179 3.99 -5.74 21.15
C LYS A 179 2.69 -5.27 20.48
N GLY A 180 1.73 -4.78 21.28
CA GLY A 180 0.44 -4.29 20.81
C GLY A 180 0.55 -3.09 19.87
N PRO A 181 1.15 -1.97 20.29
CA PRO A 181 1.42 -0.83 19.45
C PRO A 181 2.25 -1.17 18.20
N ALA A 182 3.27 -2.04 18.33
CA ALA A 182 4.08 -2.48 17.20
C ALA A 182 3.24 -3.21 16.13
N LEU A 183 2.37 -4.13 16.55
CA LEU A 183 1.49 -4.84 15.64
C LEU A 183 0.45 -3.91 14.99
N ALA A 184 -0.13 -3.01 15.76
CA ALA A 184 -1.11 -2.06 15.23
C ALA A 184 -0.49 -1.17 14.14
N LEU A 185 0.73 -0.70 14.34
CA LEU A 185 1.48 0.10 13.38
C LEU A 185 1.82 -0.70 12.12
N LEU A 186 2.28 -1.96 12.26
CA LEU A 186 2.52 -2.89 11.15
C LEU A 186 1.27 -3.21 10.32
N LEU A 187 0.09 -3.18 10.92
CA LEU A 187 -1.17 -3.44 10.21
C LEU A 187 -1.68 -2.18 9.49
N THR A 188 -1.48 -0.99 10.08
CA THR A 188 -1.97 0.26 9.50
C THR A 188 -1.04 0.82 8.44
N GLY A 189 0.27 0.79 8.63
CA GLY A 189 1.26 1.38 7.73
C GLY A 189 1.09 0.99 6.25
N PRO A 190 1.12 -0.30 5.90
CA PRO A 190 0.92 -0.74 4.53
C PRO A 190 -0.50 -0.58 4.02
N SER A 191 -1.50 -0.69 4.92
CA SER A 191 -2.92 -0.68 4.54
C SER A 191 -3.45 0.72 4.26
N VAL A 192 -3.03 1.70 5.05
CA VAL A 192 -3.59 3.07 5.05
C VAL A 192 -2.47 4.09 5.24
N SER A 193 -1.65 4.27 4.23
CA SER A 193 -0.69 5.38 4.20
C SER A 193 -1.27 6.58 3.46
N LEU A 194 -0.76 7.78 3.69
CA LEU A 194 -1.20 9.00 2.99
C LEU A 194 -1.27 8.84 1.46
N PRO A 195 -0.26 8.25 0.77
CA PRO A 195 -0.35 8.00 -0.67
C PRO A 195 -1.48 7.05 -1.05
N SER A 196 -1.68 5.97 -0.27
CA SER A 196 -2.76 5.01 -0.51
C SER A 196 -4.14 5.65 -0.36
N LEU A 197 -4.31 6.52 0.65
CA LEU A 197 -5.54 7.27 0.86
C LEU A 197 -5.83 8.24 -0.28
N LEU A 198 -4.81 8.90 -0.85
CA LEU A 198 -4.96 9.77 -2.01
C LEU A 198 -5.46 9.01 -3.24
N VAL A 199 -4.94 7.81 -3.47
CA VAL A 199 -5.39 6.95 -4.57
C VAL A 199 -6.83 6.48 -4.34
N LEU A 200 -7.13 5.98 -3.13
CA LEU A 200 -8.49 5.55 -2.75
C LEU A 200 -9.50 6.70 -2.84
N TYR A 201 -9.14 7.88 -2.36
CA TYR A 201 -9.96 9.09 -2.47
C TYR A 201 -10.40 9.37 -3.92
N ARG A 202 -9.49 9.20 -4.87
CA ARG A 202 -9.80 9.40 -6.29
C ARG A 202 -10.70 8.32 -6.89
N ILE A 203 -10.55 7.08 -6.42
CA ILE A 203 -11.27 5.92 -6.98
C ILE A 203 -12.66 5.79 -6.36
N ILE A 204 -12.77 5.87 -5.04
CA ILE A 204 -14.01 5.57 -4.30
C ILE A 204 -14.65 6.79 -3.62
N GLY A 205 -14.01 7.97 -3.70
CA GLY A 205 -14.49 9.22 -3.12
C GLY A 205 -14.23 9.38 -1.63
N THR A 206 -14.40 10.61 -1.13
CA THR A 206 -14.02 11.03 0.24
C THR A 206 -14.67 10.20 1.34
N LYS A 207 -16.00 10.05 1.27
CA LYS A 207 -16.78 9.37 2.34
C LYS A 207 -16.34 7.93 2.53
N LYS A 208 -16.20 7.18 1.42
CA LYS A 208 -15.82 5.76 1.46
C LYS A 208 -14.38 5.58 1.92
N THR A 209 -13.46 6.46 1.47
CA THR A 209 -12.05 6.45 1.89
C THR A 209 -11.91 6.73 3.38
N LEU A 210 -12.65 7.71 3.90
CA LEU A 210 -12.60 8.06 5.32
C LEU A 210 -13.13 6.91 6.19
N VAL A 211 -14.26 6.33 5.82
CA VAL A 211 -14.82 5.16 6.52
C VAL A 211 -13.84 3.99 6.50
N PHE A 212 -13.21 3.72 5.35
CA PHE A 212 -12.18 2.69 5.24
C PHE A 212 -11.01 2.94 6.17
N ALA A 213 -10.47 4.17 6.20
CA ALA A 213 -9.36 4.54 7.08
C ALA A 213 -9.71 4.35 8.56
N VAL A 214 -10.89 4.82 8.98
CA VAL A 214 -11.38 4.65 10.36
C VAL A 214 -11.53 3.17 10.72
N LEU A 215 -12.11 2.36 9.83
CA LEU A 215 -12.24 0.92 10.07
C LEU A 215 -10.87 0.24 10.22
N VAL A 216 -9.89 0.57 9.36
CA VAL A 216 -8.54 0.01 9.48
C VAL A 216 -7.91 0.40 10.82
N ILE A 217 -8.00 1.67 11.23
CA ILE A 217 -7.45 2.13 12.51
C ILE A 217 -8.11 1.37 13.68
N VAL A 218 -9.44 1.28 13.71
CA VAL A 218 -10.17 0.62 14.80
C VAL A 218 -9.82 -0.86 14.88
N PHE A 219 -9.87 -1.58 13.77
CA PHE A 219 -9.58 -3.01 13.76
C PHE A 219 -8.11 -3.32 14.03
N SER A 220 -7.18 -2.50 13.54
CA SER A 220 -5.75 -2.65 13.85
C SER A 220 -5.46 -2.37 15.33
N THR A 221 -6.15 -1.38 15.91
CA THR A 221 -6.06 -1.12 17.36
C THR A 221 -6.56 -2.31 18.15
N MET A 222 -7.72 -2.87 17.81
CA MET A 222 -8.26 -4.05 18.49
C MET A 222 -7.33 -5.26 18.35
N ALA A 223 -6.83 -5.53 17.14
CA ALA A 223 -5.91 -6.63 16.89
C ALA A 223 -4.60 -6.46 17.66
N GLY A 224 -4.03 -5.24 17.66
CA GLY A 224 -2.83 -4.93 18.43
C GLY A 224 -3.05 -5.06 19.93
N PHE A 225 -4.15 -4.53 20.46
CA PHE A 225 -4.48 -4.64 21.88
C PHE A 225 -4.66 -6.10 22.32
N ILE A 226 -5.41 -6.90 21.57
CA ILE A 226 -5.60 -8.32 21.87
C ILE A 226 -4.24 -9.05 21.83
N PHE A 227 -3.46 -8.84 20.77
CA PHE A 227 -2.16 -9.48 20.64
C PHE A 227 -1.19 -9.09 21.76
N GLY A 228 -1.15 -7.81 22.13
CA GLY A 228 -0.26 -7.31 23.17
C GLY A 228 -0.57 -7.83 24.57
N ASN A 229 -1.84 -8.15 24.87
CA ASN A 229 -2.26 -8.62 26.20
C ASN A 229 -2.37 -10.14 26.31
N PHE A 230 -2.56 -10.87 25.21
CA PHE A 230 -2.76 -12.32 25.23
C PHE A 230 -1.54 -13.11 24.73
N PHE A 231 -0.61 -12.49 24.04
CA PHE A 231 0.60 -13.08 23.48
C PHE A 231 1.86 -12.27 23.84
#